data_ac5494f83b786f07ceaab5ab260da011
#
_entry.id   ac5494f83b786f07ceaab5ab260da011
#
_cell.length_a   1.000
_cell.length_b   1.000
_cell.length_c   1.000
_cell.angle_alpha   90.00
_cell.angle_beta   90.00
_cell.angle_gamma   90.00
#
_symmetry.space_group_name_H-M   'P 1'
#
loop_
_entity.id
_entity.type
_entity.pdbx_description
1 polymer ?
#
loop_
_entity_poly.entity_id
_entity_poly.type
_entity_poly.pdbx_seq_one_letter_code
_entity_poly.pdbx_strand_id
1 'polypeptide(L)'
;RRQPIMIDPGTFRQRDNNQQSARFMEADKKHTVGVDRRFSKSGHYSLEVKYRIENERGRPQGQTASWAILVDGKELEKVEVSGAGSLRGVSRKEIELNEGDHRFEFSIVPGEPGEGEGTWGVRVEECRLIRQGGSDWERYPESYRRIFFKGLAPEGEKERAAYMREIVEGFATRAFRRPAEKSTVDRLTGMALNRTREEKAKFVDGVKLAVTAVLTSPRFLFRSEVQAEPDDPGRVVAVDEFSLASRLSYFLWSSAPDEELSALAARGHLRRNLRAQVDRMLADPKANRMVRNFVGQWLQARDLRGLSIDVRRILGERNKRFAERVFDQEVRRDMELETELFFQHVVRENRPVLELLNAKYSFLNENLARFYGVPGVKGRT
;
A
#
# COMPACT_ATOMS: atom_id res chain seq x y z
N ARG A 1 -8.45 5.21 18.14
CA ARG A 1 -8.73 3.75 18.25
C ARG A 1 -7.53 3.02 17.67
N ARG A 2 -7.01 2.04 18.41
CA ARG A 2 -5.89 1.17 18.02
C ARG A 2 -6.29 0.41 16.76
N GLN A 3 -5.50 0.48 15.67
CA GLN A 3 -5.75 -0.41 14.55
C GLN A 3 -5.17 -1.79 14.89
N PRO A 4 -5.99 -2.83 15.01
CA PRO A 4 -5.50 -4.18 15.23
C PRO A 4 -4.76 -4.67 13.99
N ILE A 5 -3.74 -5.48 14.21
CA ILE A 5 -3.14 -6.28 13.15
C ILE A 5 -4.11 -7.42 12.87
N MET A 6 -4.75 -7.38 11.71
CA MET A 6 -5.68 -8.43 11.31
C MET A 6 -4.89 -9.62 10.74
N ILE A 7 -5.19 -10.79 11.24
CA ILE A 7 -4.75 -12.06 10.66
C ILE A 7 -5.97 -12.62 9.93
N ASP A 8 -5.94 -12.58 8.59
CA ASP A 8 -7.07 -13.08 7.79
C ASP A 8 -7.18 -14.61 7.92
N PRO A 9 -8.28 -15.13 8.49
CA PRO A 9 -8.51 -16.56 8.59
C PRO A 9 -8.53 -17.28 7.22
N GLY A 10 -8.77 -16.55 6.14
CA GLY A 10 -8.70 -17.09 4.77
C GLY A 10 -7.28 -17.44 4.31
N THR A 11 -6.25 -16.98 5.02
CA THR A 11 -4.85 -17.28 4.71
C THR A 11 -4.30 -18.49 5.47
N PHE A 12 -5.08 -19.10 6.38
CA PHE A 12 -4.64 -20.28 7.12
C PHE A 12 -4.43 -21.48 6.21
N ARG A 13 -3.35 -22.20 6.41
CA ARG A 13 -2.98 -23.39 5.65
C ARG A 13 -2.85 -24.61 6.56
N GLN A 14 -3.24 -25.76 6.05
CA GLN A 14 -3.07 -27.01 6.75
C GLN A 14 -1.59 -27.41 6.76
N ARG A 15 -1.09 -27.89 7.91
CA ARG A 15 0.32 -28.19 8.11
C ARG A 15 0.84 -29.29 7.19
N ASP A 16 0.01 -30.28 6.87
CA ASP A 16 0.43 -31.52 6.21
C ASP A 16 0.23 -31.50 4.67
N ASN A 17 -0.60 -30.62 4.11
CA ASN A 17 -0.97 -30.65 2.68
C ASN A 17 -0.77 -29.36 1.90
N ASN A 18 -0.33 -28.28 2.54
CA ASN A 18 -0.18 -26.94 1.95
C ASN A 18 -1.42 -26.48 1.11
N GLN A 19 -2.53 -27.19 1.22
CA GLN A 19 -3.80 -26.83 0.61
C GLN A 19 -4.40 -25.64 1.36
N GLN A 20 -5.08 -24.79 0.64
CA GLN A 20 -5.82 -23.68 1.22
C GLN A 20 -6.85 -24.25 2.17
N SER A 21 -6.58 -24.17 3.46
CA SER A 21 -7.46 -24.72 4.47
C SER A 21 -8.71 -23.89 4.56
N ALA A 22 -9.80 -24.56 4.69
CA ALA A 22 -11.05 -23.97 5.06
C ALA A 22 -10.90 -23.26 6.43
N ARG A 23 -11.59 -22.13 6.59
CA ARG A 23 -11.79 -21.46 7.89
C ARG A 23 -12.46 -22.37 8.94
N PHE A 24 -12.80 -23.57 8.55
CA PHE A 24 -13.55 -24.58 9.29
C PHE A 24 -12.69 -25.82 9.52
N MET A 25 -12.61 -26.25 10.77
CA MET A 25 -11.87 -27.42 11.23
C MET A 25 -12.86 -28.45 11.77
N GLU A 26 -12.99 -29.57 11.07
CA GLU A 26 -13.86 -30.67 11.47
C GLU A 26 -13.39 -31.32 12.77
N ALA A 27 -14.33 -31.67 13.65
CA ALA A 27 -14.05 -32.21 14.96
C ALA A 27 -13.83 -33.74 14.97
N ASP A 28 -14.09 -34.44 13.88
CA ASP A 28 -13.96 -35.89 13.72
C ASP A 28 -12.51 -36.35 13.50
N LYS A 29 -11.62 -35.46 13.15
CA LYS A 29 -10.20 -35.72 12.89
C LYS A 29 -9.28 -34.63 13.44
N LYS A 30 -8.03 -34.99 13.69
CA LYS A 30 -7.03 -34.01 14.09
C LYS A 30 -6.74 -33.06 12.94
N HIS A 31 -7.01 -31.78 13.13
CA HIS A 31 -6.69 -30.70 12.21
C HIS A 31 -5.80 -29.66 12.88
N THR A 32 -4.79 -29.19 12.15
CA THR A 32 -4.00 -28.03 12.56
C THR A 32 -3.84 -27.12 11.36
N VAL A 33 -4.25 -25.88 11.52
CA VAL A 33 -4.12 -24.84 10.50
C VAL A 33 -3.31 -23.68 11.06
N GLY A 34 -2.54 -23.00 10.23
CA GLY A 34 -1.71 -21.90 10.74
C GLY A 34 -1.34 -20.91 9.64
N VAL A 35 -0.76 -19.79 10.10
CA VAL A 35 -0.25 -18.72 9.24
C VAL A 35 1.00 -18.11 9.87
N ASP A 36 1.99 -17.83 9.05
CA ASP A 36 3.19 -17.11 9.45
C ASP A 36 2.98 -15.60 9.27
N ARG A 37 3.43 -14.82 10.26
CA ARG A 37 3.38 -13.36 10.25
C ARG A 37 4.67 -12.75 10.75
N ARG A 38 5.21 -11.81 9.98
CA ARG A 38 6.40 -11.07 10.35
C ARG A 38 6.06 -9.82 11.13
N PHE A 39 6.77 -9.65 12.25
CA PHE A 39 6.68 -8.47 13.11
C PHE A 39 7.98 -7.68 13.01
N SER A 40 7.85 -6.39 12.80
CA SER A 40 8.99 -5.47 12.70
C SER A 40 9.47 -4.91 14.03
N LYS A 41 8.82 -5.29 15.14
CA LYS A 41 9.17 -4.83 16.49
C LYS A 41 8.68 -5.82 17.55
N SER A 42 9.52 -6.08 18.53
CA SER A 42 9.12 -6.81 19.75
C SER A 42 8.07 -6.06 20.57
N GLY A 43 7.27 -6.75 21.34
CA GLY A 43 6.29 -6.14 22.25
C GLY A 43 5.27 -7.10 22.81
N HIS A 44 4.47 -6.58 23.76
CA HIS A 44 3.32 -7.28 24.31
C HIS A 44 2.09 -7.04 23.41
N TYR A 45 1.36 -8.09 23.16
CA TYR A 45 0.16 -8.07 22.31
C TYR A 45 -0.99 -8.77 22.99
N SER A 46 -2.20 -8.26 22.81
CA SER A 46 -3.44 -8.98 23.13
C SER A 46 -3.92 -9.66 21.85
N LEU A 47 -3.86 -10.99 21.85
CA LEU A 47 -4.44 -11.83 20.80
C LEU A 47 -5.93 -12.02 21.11
N GLU A 48 -6.79 -11.59 20.20
CA GLU A 48 -8.23 -11.86 20.28
C GLU A 48 -8.64 -12.73 19.08
N VAL A 49 -9.25 -13.86 19.39
CA VAL A 49 -9.75 -14.82 18.40
C VAL A 49 -11.23 -15.01 18.60
N LYS A 50 -12.04 -14.70 17.58
CA LYS A 50 -13.46 -15.02 17.56
C LYS A 50 -13.68 -16.28 16.74
N TYR A 51 -14.39 -17.20 17.31
CA TYR A 51 -14.69 -18.48 16.66
C TYR A 51 -16.15 -18.85 16.86
N ARG A 52 -16.61 -19.74 15.99
CA ARG A 52 -17.96 -20.32 16.05
C ARG A 52 -17.84 -21.83 15.96
N ILE A 53 -18.62 -22.50 16.82
CA ILE A 53 -18.92 -23.92 16.70
C ILE A 53 -20.15 -24.03 15.81
N GLU A 54 -20.06 -24.78 14.71
CA GLU A 54 -21.16 -24.95 13.79
C GLU A 54 -21.26 -26.40 13.29
N ASN A 55 -22.49 -26.81 12.99
CA ASN A 55 -22.78 -28.12 12.41
C ASN A 55 -22.97 -27.95 10.90
N GLU A 56 -22.22 -28.72 10.10
CA GLU A 56 -22.42 -28.76 8.63
C GLU A 56 -23.50 -29.76 8.21
N ARG A 57 -23.54 -30.92 8.86
CA ARG A 57 -24.56 -31.95 8.61
C ARG A 57 -24.91 -32.63 9.93
N GLY A 58 -26.21 -32.79 10.19
CA GLY A 58 -26.69 -33.46 11.39
C GLY A 58 -26.37 -32.74 12.70
N ARG A 59 -26.65 -33.38 13.82
CA ARG A 59 -26.31 -32.92 15.17
C ARG A 59 -25.83 -34.13 16.00
N PRO A 60 -24.57 -34.50 15.93
CA PRO A 60 -24.05 -35.56 16.81
C PRO A 60 -24.19 -35.14 18.26
N GLN A 61 -24.80 -36.00 19.08
CA GLN A 61 -24.96 -35.75 20.51
C GLN A 61 -23.81 -36.37 21.29
N GLY A 62 -23.30 -35.67 22.28
CA GLY A 62 -22.23 -36.14 23.15
C GLY A 62 -20.82 -36.14 22.57
N GLN A 63 -20.65 -35.85 21.28
CA GLN A 63 -19.32 -35.75 20.70
C GLN A 63 -18.60 -34.49 21.18
N THR A 64 -17.36 -34.67 21.63
CA THR A 64 -16.48 -33.56 22.08
C THR A 64 -15.22 -33.48 21.25
N ALA A 65 -14.56 -32.33 21.32
CA ALA A 65 -13.22 -32.11 20.77
C ALA A 65 -12.47 -31.08 21.60
N SER A 66 -11.16 -31.17 21.61
CA SER A 66 -10.31 -30.13 22.18
C SER A 66 -9.87 -29.15 21.09
N TRP A 67 -10.19 -27.87 21.27
CA TRP A 67 -9.74 -26.81 20.39
C TRP A 67 -8.66 -25.97 21.08
N ALA A 68 -7.55 -25.73 20.41
CA ALA A 68 -6.41 -25.05 20.96
C ALA A 68 -5.89 -23.92 20.06
N ILE A 69 -5.38 -22.85 20.68
CA ILE A 69 -4.66 -21.75 20.05
C ILE A 69 -3.19 -21.86 20.43
N LEU A 70 -2.31 -21.87 19.44
CA LEU A 70 -0.86 -21.94 19.64
C LEU A 70 -0.18 -20.76 18.94
N VAL A 71 0.93 -20.31 19.51
CA VAL A 71 1.85 -19.36 18.88
C VAL A 71 3.26 -19.92 19.03
N ASP A 72 3.96 -20.04 17.90
CA ASP A 72 5.30 -20.65 17.83
C ASP A 72 5.39 -22.04 18.45
N GLY A 73 4.31 -22.83 18.30
CA GLY A 73 4.18 -24.16 18.88
C GLY A 73 3.85 -24.21 20.38
N LYS A 74 3.76 -23.05 21.05
CA LYS A 74 3.36 -22.96 22.46
C LYS A 74 1.85 -22.81 22.57
N GLU A 75 1.21 -23.72 23.29
CA GLU A 75 -0.22 -23.66 23.57
C GLU A 75 -0.53 -22.47 24.50
N LEU A 76 -1.40 -21.59 24.03
CA LEU A 76 -1.90 -20.42 24.78
C LEU A 76 -3.24 -20.71 25.45
N GLU A 77 -4.05 -21.51 24.82
CA GLU A 77 -5.38 -21.87 25.29
C GLU A 77 -5.81 -23.22 24.70
N LYS A 78 -6.47 -24.00 25.52
CA LYS A 78 -7.14 -25.25 25.12
C LYS A 78 -8.53 -25.25 25.74
N VAL A 79 -9.56 -25.46 24.90
CA VAL A 79 -10.96 -25.44 25.30
C VAL A 79 -11.61 -26.72 24.82
N GLU A 80 -12.37 -27.40 25.70
CA GLU A 80 -13.23 -28.47 25.27
C GLU A 80 -14.50 -27.90 24.67
N VAL A 81 -14.84 -28.37 23.47
CA VAL A 81 -15.99 -27.95 22.70
C VAL A 81 -16.85 -29.16 22.35
N SER A 82 -18.16 -28.95 22.20
CA SER A 82 -19.09 -30.02 21.88
C SER A 82 -20.02 -29.61 20.73
N GLY A 83 -20.46 -30.61 19.94
CA GLY A 83 -21.33 -30.40 18.79
C GLY A 83 -22.80 -30.05 19.13
N ALA A 84 -23.13 -29.87 20.41
CA ALA A 84 -24.53 -29.69 20.87
C ALA A 84 -25.23 -28.38 20.49
N GLY A 85 -24.55 -27.47 19.75
CA GLY A 85 -25.20 -26.22 19.32
C GLY A 85 -24.26 -25.26 18.60
N SER A 86 -24.85 -24.23 17.95
CA SER A 86 -24.07 -23.14 17.36
C SER A 86 -23.68 -22.16 18.48
N LEU A 87 -22.44 -22.25 18.95
CA LEU A 87 -21.90 -21.38 20.00
C LEU A 87 -20.82 -20.46 19.41
N ARG A 88 -20.88 -19.17 19.77
CA ARG A 88 -19.79 -18.22 19.47
C ARG A 88 -18.93 -18.05 20.71
N GLY A 89 -17.62 -18.15 20.51
CA GLY A 89 -16.63 -17.91 21.53
C GLY A 89 -15.69 -16.77 21.17
N VAL A 90 -15.11 -16.16 22.20
CA VAL A 90 -14.06 -15.17 22.06
C VAL A 90 -12.95 -15.52 23.05
N SER A 91 -11.78 -15.83 22.50
CA SER A 91 -10.55 -15.98 23.29
C SER A 91 -9.77 -14.69 23.32
N ARG A 92 -9.22 -14.32 24.49
CA ARG A 92 -8.29 -13.18 24.63
C ARG A 92 -7.10 -13.60 25.47
N LYS A 93 -5.91 -13.50 24.88
CA LYS A 93 -4.65 -13.86 25.55
C LYS A 93 -3.60 -12.78 25.36
N GLU A 94 -2.88 -12.47 26.41
CA GLU A 94 -1.71 -11.61 26.33
C GLU A 94 -0.50 -12.47 25.95
N ILE A 95 0.23 -12.00 24.94
CA ILE A 95 1.41 -12.68 24.41
C ILE A 95 2.55 -11.70 24.21
N GLU A 96 3.76 -12.18 24.34
CA GLU A 96 4.96 -11.43 24.01
C GLU A 96 5.54 -11.97 22.70
N LEU A 97 5.74 -11.09 21.73
CA LEU A 97 6.33 -11.43 20.44
C LEU A 97 7.59 -10.62 20.23
N ASN A 98 8.65 -11.27 19.79
CA ASN A 98 9.88 -10.61 19.38
C ASN A 98 9.77 -10.05 17.96
N GLU A 99 10.76 -9.30 17.51
CA GLU A 99 10.91 -8.99 16.09
C GLU A 99 11.25 -10.27 15.31
N GLY A 100 10.57 -10.52 14.21
CA GLY A 100 10.78 -11.71 13.39
C GLY A 100 9.48 -12.35 12.89
N ASP A 101 9.61 -13.56 12.39
CA ASP A 101 8.48 -14.35 11.92
C ASP A 101 7.91 -15.17 13.05
N HIS A 102 6.59 -15.12 13.23
CA HIS A 102 5.83 -15.85 14.24
C HIS A 102 4.72 -16.64 13.57
N ARG A 103 4.51 -17.87 14.07
CA ARG A 103 3.50 -18.78 13.56
C ARG A 103 2.31 -18.86 14.50
N PHE A 104 1.14 -18.51 13.99
CA PHE A 104 -0.15 -18.63 14.67
C PHE A 104 -0.83 -19.90 14.20
N GLU A 105 -1.17 -20.80 15.11
CA GLU A 105 -1.77 -22.09 14.81
C GLU A 105 -3.07 -22.30 15.59
N PHE A 106 -4.02 -22.96 14.94
CA PHE A 106 -5.27 -23.39 15.53
C PHE A 106 -5.37 -24.90 15.33
N SER A 107 -5.64 -25.62 16.38
CA SER A 107 -5.70 -27.08 16.34
C SER A 107 -6.99 -27.58 16.93
N ILE A 108 -7.60 -28.57 16.31
CA ILE A 108 -8.69 -29.37 16.86
C ILE A 108 -8.27 -30.82 16.96
N VAL A 109 -8.60 -31.44 18.07
CA VAL A 109 -8.31 -32.85 18.34
C VAL A 109 -9.61 -33.52 18.79
N PRO A 110 -10.04 -34.63 18.15
CA PRO A 110 -11.21 -35.38 18.60
C PRO A 110 -11.11 -35.77 20.08
N GLY A 111 -12.23 -35.66 20.78
CA GLY A 111 -12.40 -36.13 22.15
C GLY A 111 -13.27 -37.40 22.19
N GLU A 112 -14.27 -37.41 23.09
CA GLU A 112 -15.18 -38.52 23.24
C GLU A 112 -16.08 -38.69 21.99
N PRO A 113 -16.24 -39.90 21.49
CA PRO A 113 -17.15 -40.18 20.39
C PRO A 113 -18.60 -39.92 20.80
N GLY A 114 -19.38 -39.31 19.93
CA GLY A 114 -20.81 -39.08 20.17
C GLY A 114 -21.69 -40.09 19.45
N GLU A 115 -23.01 -40.02 19.74
CA GLU A 115 -24.03 -40.78 19.07
C GLU A 115 -24.68 -39.99 17.94
N GLY A 116 -24.95 -40.63 16.81
CA GLY A 116 -25.64 -40.09 15.63
C GLY A 116 -24.69 -39.65 14.51
N GLU A 117 -25.26 -39.51 13.32
CA GLU A 117 -24.53 -39.05 12.13
C GLU A 117 -24.52 -37.54 12.04
N GLY A 118 -23.32 -36.95 11.84
CA GLY A 118 -23.20 -35.52 11.63
C GLY A 118 -21.76 -35.05 11.57
N THR A 119 -21.54 -33.94 10.89
CA THR A 119 -20.23 -33.24 10.82
C THR A 119 -20.37 -31.90 11.49
N TRP A 120 -19.53 -31.65 12.44
CA TRP A 120 -19.41 -30.38 13.13
C TRP A 120 -17.95 -29.97 13.31
N GLY A 121 -17.73 -28.73 13.70
CA GLY A 121 -16.38 -28.24 13.88
C GLY A 121 -16.31 -26.79 14.36
N VAL A 122 -15.10 -26.26 14.33
CA VAL A 122 -14.81 -24.88 14.73
C VAL A 122 -14.42 -24.05 13.52
N ARG A 123 -15.08 -22.92 13.36
CA ARG A 123 -14.75 -21.89 12.37
C ARG A 123 -14.13 -20.70 13.03
N VAL A 124 -12.93 -20.32 12.63
CA VAL A 124 -12.32 -19.04 13.05
C VAL A 124 -12.93 -17.92 12.20
N GLU A 125 -13.65 -16.99 12.85
CA GLU A 125 -14.31 -15.86 12.17
C GLU A 125 -13.36 -14.65 12.07
N GLU A 126 -12.61 -14.37 13.15
CA GLU A 126 -11.72 -13.21 13.22
C GLU A 126 -10.52 -13.55 14.13
N CYS A 127 -9.34 -13.13 13.70
CA CYS A 127 -8.14 -13.18 14.52
C CYS A 127 -7.44 -11.83 14.44
N ARG A 128 -7.21 -11.20 15.58
CA ARG A 128 -6.57 -9.89 15.65
C ARG A 128 -5.60 -9.77 16.82
N LEU A 129 -4.53 -9.03 16.57
CA LEU A 129 -3.53 -8.68 17.56
C LEU A 129 -3.59 -7.19 17.86
N ILE A 130 -3.66 -6.85 19.13
CA ILE A 130 -3.66 -5.48 19.61
C ILE A 130 -2.39 -5.30 20.45
N ARG A 131 -1.43 -4.52 19.96
CA ARG A 131 -0.21 -4.26 20.71
C ARG A 131 -0.53 -3.55 22.02
N GLN A 132 -0.05 -4.09 23.12
CA GLN A 132 -0.12 -3.52 24.45
C GLN A 132 1.17 -2.73 24.74
N GLY A 133 1.10 -1.69 25.56
CA GLY A 133 2.30 -0.89 25.86
C GLY A 133 2.77 -0.02 24.66
N GLY A 134 3.87 0.67 24.82
CA GLY A 134 4.36 1.71 23.91
C GLY A 134 3.65 3.05 24.12
N SER A 135 4.27 4.16 23.71
CA SER A 135 3.60 5.46 23.74
C SER A 135 2.40 5.43 22.80
N ASP A 136 1.31 6.15 23.13
CA ASP A 136 0.14 6.25 22.25
C ASP A 136 0.54 6.72 20.83
N TRP A 137 1.65 7.41 20.74
CA TRP A 137 2.26 7.87 19.50
C TRP A 137 2.67 6.74 18.54
N GLU A 138 3.30 5.67 19.02
CA GLU A 138 3.76 4.54 18.19
C GLU A 138 2.61 3.74 17.56
N ARG A 139 1.39 3.90 18.09
CA ARG A 139 0.17 3.22 17.64
C ARG A 139 -0.47 3.89 16.43
N TYR A 140 -0.06 5.11 16.09
CA TYR A 140 -0.60 5.81 14.93
C TYR A 140 0.08 5.35 13.63
N PRO A 141 -0.65 5.34 12.50
CA PRO A 141 -0.09 5.04 11.19
C PRO A 141 1.11 5.94 10.87
N GLU A 142 2.04 5.45 10.07
CA GLU A 142 3.22 6.21 9.66
C GLU A 142 2.85 7.56 9.03
N SER A 143 1.79 7.60 8.19
CA SER A 143 1.26 8.83 7.60
C SER A 143 0.87 9.88 8.64
N TYR A 144 0.27 9.46 9.76
CA TYR A 144 -0.05 10.35 10.88
C TYR A 144 1.22 10.83 11.56
N ARG A 145 2.18 9.92 11.84
CA ARG A 145 3.45 10.24 12.50
C ARG A 145 4.34 11.17 11.68
N ARG A 146 4.23 11.15 10.35
CA ARG A 146 4.91 12.09 9.47
C ARG A 146 4.39 13.53 9.61
N ILE A 147 3.13 13.71 9.97
CA ILE A 147 2.56 15.05 10.25
C ILE A 147 2.87 15.46 11.68
N PHE A 148 2.63 14.56 12.64
CA PHE A 148 2.84 14.81 14.07
C PHE A 148 4.20 14.29 14.54
N PHE A 149 5.28 14.74 13.95
CA PHE A 149 6.61 14.15 14.03
C PHE A 149 7.30 14.21 15.42
N LYS A 150 6.82 15.05 16.35
CA LYS A 150 7.28 15.11 17.75
C LYS A 150 6.38 14.33 18.73
N GLY A 151 5.34 13.64 18.23
CA GLY A 151 4.41 12.92 19.10
C GLY A 151 3.03 13.57 19.21
N LEU A 152 2.33 13.26 20.29
CA LEU A 152 1.02 13.84 20.58
C LEU A 152 1.15 15.34 20.95
N ALA A 153 0.00 16.03 20.90
CA ALA A 153 -0.03 17.45 21.27
C ALA A 153 0.47 17.69 22.70
N PRO A 154 1.37 18.63 22.95
CA PRO A 154 1.80 18.99 24.28
C PRO A 154 0.63 19.50 25.16
N GLU A 155 0.79 19.47 26.47
CA GLU A 155 -0.24 19.98 27.39
C GLU A 155 -0.21 21.50 27.51
N GLY A 156 0.97 22.11 27.47
CA GLY A 156 1.15 23.57 27.60
C GLY A 156 0.67 24.34 26.36
N GLU A 157 0.05 25.51 26.56
CA GLU A 157 -0.49 26.32 25.46
C GLU A 157 0.63 26.89 24.55
N LYS A 158 1.74 27.32 25.13
CA LYS A 158 2.90 27.85 24.39
C LYS A 158 3.54 26.75 23.53
N GLU A 159 3.73 25.58 24.11
CA GLU A 159 4.28 24.39 23.45
C GLU A 159 3.36 23.90 22.34
N ARG A 160 2.04 23.93 22.55
CA ARG A 160 1.04 23.65 21.50
C ARG A 160 1.14 24.63 20.34
N ALA A 161 1.25 25.92 20.63
CA ALA A 161 1.35 26.94 19.59
C ALA A 161 2.65 26.79 18.78
N ALA A 162 3.77 26.53 19.43
CA ALA A 162 5.05 26.27 18.79
C ALA A 162 4.98 25.01 17.92
N TYR A 163 4.44 23.92 18.45
CA TYR A 163 4.31 22.65 17.71
C TYR A 163 3.34 22.77 16.53
N MET A 164 2.22 23.46 16.69
CA MET A 164 1.29 23.78 15.59
C MET A 164 2.01 24.49 14.46
N ARG A 165 2.84 25.51 14.81
CA ARG A 165 3.62 26.26 13.83
C ARG A 165 4.60 25.36 13.07
N GLU A 166 5.34 24.52 13.76
CA GLU A 166 6.29 23.60 13.12
C GLU A 166 5.60 22.61 12.17
N ILE A 167 4.43 22.06 12.57
CA ILE A 167 3.64 21.19 11.71
C ILE A 167 3.19 21.94 10.46
N VAL A 168 2.63 23.13 10.62
CA VAL A 168 2.11 23.95 9.51
C VAL A 168 3.23 24.34 8.56
N GLU A 169 4.37 24.82 9.09
CA GLU A 169 5.53 25.22 8.29
C GLU A 169 6.12 24.04 7.51
N GLY A 170 6.35 22.92 8.17
CA GLY A 170 6.88 21.71 7.54
C GLY A 170 5.94 21.14 6.48
N PHE A 171 4.64 21.13 6.74
CA PHE A 171 3.65 20.67 5.78
C PHE A 171 3.51 21.61 4.58
N ALA A 172 3.39 22.93 4.83
CA ALA A 172 3.28 23.94 3.78
C ALA A 172 4.53 23.99 2.89
N THR A 173 5.73 23.92 3.47
CA THR A 173 7.00 23.89 2.73
C THR A 173 7.05 22.70 1.77
N ARG A 174 6.68 21.50 2.21
CA ARG A 174 6.61 20.32 1.34
C ARG A 174 5.54 20.44 0.28
N ALA A 175 4.34 20.90 0.65
CA ALA A 175 3.22 21.04 -0.25
C ALA A 175 3.48 22.09 -1.34
N PHE A 176 4.08 23.22 -0.99
CA PHE A 176 4.42 24.29 -1.93
C PHE A 176 5.74 24.05 -2.67
N ARG A 177 6.47 22.99 -2.30
CA ARG A 177 7.73 22.58 -2.96
C ARG A 177 8.85 23.63 -2.86
N ARG A 178 8.72 24.54 -1.87
CA ARG A 178 9.67 25.59 -1.51
C ARG A 178 9.39 26.06 -0.09
N PRO A 179 10.34 26.72 0.59
CA PRO A 179 10.09 27.28 1.90
C PRO A 179 8.84 28.15 1.93
N ALA A 180 7.96 27.88 2.87
CA ALA A 180 6.75 28.67 3.04
C ALA A 180 7.09 30.04 3.62
N GLU A 181 6.53 31.10 3.07
CA GLU A 181 6.71 32.47 3.56
C GLU A 181 6.21 32.59 5.00
N LYS A 182 6.97 33.31 5.83
CA LYS A 182 6.66 33.52 7.25
C LYS A 182 5.23 34.04 7.45
N SER A 183 4.79 35.02 6.66
CA SER A 183 3.45 35.60 6.71
C SER A 183 2.36 34.53 6.44
N THR A 184 2.60 33.62 5.51
CA THR A 184 1.70 32.51 5.21
C THR A 184 1.66 31.50 6.36
N VAL A 185 2.81 31.15 6.93
CA VAL A 185 2.90 30.25 8.10
C VAL A 185 2.19 30.86 9.30
N ASP A 186 2.41 32.17 9.58
CA ASP A 186 1.78 32.88 10.68
C ASP A 186 0.25 32.88 10.56
N ARG A 187 -0.28 33.17 9.37
CA ARG A 187 -1.72 33.18 9.09
C ARG A 187 -2.34 31.78 9.24
N LEU A 188 -1.72 30.75 8.66
CA LEU A 188 -2.21 29.38 8.75
C LEU A 188 -2.16 28.84 10.18
N THR A 189 -1.10 29.17 10.92
CA THR A 189 -0.95 28.80 12.33
C THR A 189 -2.02 29.49 13.19
N GLY A 190 -2.24 30.79 12.99
CA GLY A 190 -3.29 31.53 13.68
C GLY A 190 -4.69 30.96 13.44
N MET A 191 -5.00 30.63 12.20
CA MET A 191 -6.27 29.97 11.84
C MET A 191 -6.41 28.61 12.52
N ALA A 192 -5.36 27.79 12.52
CA ALA A 192 -5.36 26.47 13.16
C ALA A 192 -5.53 26.57 14.69
N LEU A 193 -4.83 27.50 15.34
CA LEU A 193 -4.95 27.73 16.79
C LEU A 193 -6.35 28.25 17.16
N ASN A 194 -6.92 29.17 16.38
CA ASN A 194 -8.29 29.63 16.62
C ASN A 194 -9.30 28.47 16.56
N ARG A 195 -9.14 27.55 15.59
CA ARG A 195 -9.99 26.35 15.53
C ARG A 195 -9.88 25.49 16.79
N THR A 196 -8.71 25.38 17.41
CA THR A 196 -8.55 24.59 18.64
C THR A 196 -9.19 25.21 19.89
N ARG A 197 -9.60 26.49 19.83
CA ARG A 197 -10.28 27.21 20.94
C ARG A 197 -11.80 27.02 20.93
N GLU A 198 -12.34 26.46 19.84
CA GLU A 198 -13.77 26.19 19.75
C GLU A 198 -14.18 25.05 20.69
N GLU A 199 -15.44 25.07 21.13
CA GLU A 199 -15.97 24.04 22.04
C GLU A 199 -15.80 22.62 21.46
N LYS A 200 -15.28 21.71 22.28
CA LYS A 200 -15.00 20.29 21.92
C LYS A 200 -13.93 20.09 20.84
N ALA A 201 -13.31 21.16 20.33
CA ALA A 201 -12.26 21.01 19.32
C ALA A 201 -10.96 20.48 19.95
N LYS A 202 -10.24 19.66 19.18
CA LYS A 202 -8.97 19.05 19.56
C LYS A 202 -7.82 19.65 18.74
N PHE A 203 -6.61 19.52 19.22
CA PHE A 203 -5.41 19.95 18.50
C PHE A 203 -5.37 19.46 17.06
N VAL A 204 -5.77 18.18 16.83
CA VAL A 204 -5.84 17.59 15.50
C VAL A 204 -6.81 18.30 14.56
N ASP A 205 -7.87 18.94 15.08
CA ASP A 205 -8.85 19.63 14.24
C ASP A 205 -8.28 20.95 13.70
N GLY A 206 -7.43 21.64 14.48
CA GLY A 206 -6.64 22.76 13.99
C GLY A 206 -5.66 22.35 12.90
N VAL A 207 -4.92 21.24 13.10
CA VAL A 207 -4.00 20.72 12.09
C VAL A 207 -4.75 20.34 10.80
N LYS A 208 -5.90 19.67 10.90
CA LYS A 208 -6.72 19.34 9.73
C LYS A 208 -7.13 20.58 8.95
N LEU A 209 -7.58 21.63 9.64
CA LEU A 209 -7.97 22.87 8.99
C LEU A 209 -6.80 23.52 8.25
N ALA A 210 -5.60 23.57 8.87
CA ALA A 210 -4.41 24.07 8.21
C ALA A 210 -4.01 23.24 6.99
N VAL A 211 -4.01 21.91 7.11
CA VAL A 211 -3.75 20.98 6.00
C VAL A 211 -4.73 21.21 4.85
N THR A 212 -6.02 21.33 5.15
CA THR A 212 -7.04 21.62 4.13
C THR A 212 -6.77 22.95 3.43
N ALA A 213 -6.46 24.01 4.18
CA ALA A 213 -6.14 25.32 3.61
C ALA A 213 -4.89 25.31 2.73
N VAL A 214 -3.86 24.53 3.10
CA VAL A 214 -2.67 24.34 2.27
C VAL A 214 -3.02 23.58 0.98
N LEU A 215 -3.79 22.49 1.06
CA LEU A 215 -4.12 21.66 -0.10
C LEU A 215 -5.12 22.33 -1.06
N THR A 216 -5.90 23.30 -0.60
CA THR A 216 -6.78 24.12 -1.45
C THR A 216 -6.11 25.41 -1.95
N SER A 217 -4.90 25.68 -1.52
CA SER A 217 -4.15 26.87 -1.94
C SER A 217 -3.73 26.80 -3.41
N PRO A 218 -3.80 27.88 -4.18
CA PRO A 218 -3.21 27.97 -5.51
C PRO A 218 -1.73 27.58 -5.55
N ARG A 219 -0.97 27.83 -4.48
CA ARG A 219 0.45 27.45 -4.36
C ARG A 219 0.67 25.94 -4.36
N PHE A 220 -0.31 25.16 -3.91
CA PHE A 220 -0.28 23.71 -4.01
C PHE A 220 -0.84 23.22 -5.33
N LEU A 221 -2.00 23.74 -5.73
CA LEU A 221 -2.74 23.29 -6.93
C LEU A 221 -1.99 23.58 -8.23
N PHE A 222 -1.32 24.75 -8.30
CA PHE A 222 -0.54 25.14 -9.45
C PHE A 222 0.96 24.98 -9.18
N ARG A 223 1.70 24.66 -10.22
CA ARG A 223 3.17 24.59 -10.21
C ARG A 223 3.73 25.88 -10.81
N SER A 224 3.39 27.00 -10.14
CA SER A 224 3.85 28.30 -10.57
C SER A 224 5.36 28.42 -10.40
N GLU A 225 6.03 29.02 -11.36
CA GLU A 225 7.43 29.35 -11.32
C GLU A 225 7.60 30.82 -10.93
N VAL A 226 8.62 31.10 -10.14
CA VAL A 226 8.94 32.47 -9.74
C VAL A 226 9.97 33.01 -10.74
N GLN A 227 9.62 34.09 -11.41
CA GLN A 227 10.49 34.82 -12.33
C GLN A 227 10.63 36.27 -11.89
N ALA A 228 11.78 36.87 -12.15
CA ALA A 228 12.05 38.24 -11.75
C ALA A 228 11.25 39.28 -12.54
N GLU A 229 10.96 39.02 -13.80
CA GLU A 229 10.20 39.91 -14.70
C GLU A 229 9.28 39.05 -15.56
N PRO A 230 8.14 38.57 -15.01
CA PRO A 230 7.29 37.60 -15.67
C PRO A 230 6.57 38.14 -16.91
N ASP A 231 6.44 39.46 -17.00
CA ASP A 231 5.70 40.14 -18.07
C ASP A 231 6.60 40.58 -19.26
N ASP A 232 7.90 40.34 -19.19
CA ASP A 232 8.84 40.63 -20.29
C ASP A 232 9.01 39.37 -21.20
N PRO A 233 8.34 39.29 -22.38
CA PRO A 233 8.42 38.14 -23.27
C PRO A 233 9.78 37.99 -23.97
N GLY A 234 10.61 39.04 -23.99
CA GLY A 234 11.93 39.01 -24.59
C GLY A 234 13.03 38.48 -23.68
N ARG A 235 12.75 38.30 -22.41
CA ARG A 235 13.74 37.93 -21.41
C ARG A 235 13.74 36.44 -21.11
N VAL A 236 14.79 35.76 -21.51
CA VAL A 236 15.05 34.36 -21.13
C VAL A 236 15.82 34.32 -19.82
N VAL A 237 15.21 33.82 -18.77
CA VAL A 237 15.83 33.67 -17.45
C VAL A 237 15.88 32.20 -17.03
N ALA A 238 16.93 31.84 -16.27
CA ALA A 238 16.99 30.51 -15.66
C ALA A 238 15.95 30.42 -14.53
N VAL A 239 15.19 29.33 -14.46
CA VAL A 239 14.29 29.06 -13.35
C VAL A 239 15.05 28.93 -12.03
N ASP A 240 14.42 29.32 -10.94
CA ASP A 240 15.02 29.16 -9.61
C ASP A 240 15.22 27.67 -9.26
N GLU A 241 16.06 27.38 -8.26
CA GLU A 241 16.44 26.02 -7.89
C GLU A 241 15.23 25.16 -7.41
N PHE A 242 14.23 25.76 -6.75
CA PHE A 242 13.02 25.05 -6.32
C PHE A 242 12.09 24.75 -7.49
N SER A 243 11.97 25.66 -8.44
CA SER A 243 11.26 25.43 -9.69
C SER A 243 11.95 24.34 -10.50
N LEU A 244 13.28 24.34 -10.56
CA LEU A 244 14.07 23.28 -11.21
C LEU A 244 13.84 21.92 -10.54
N ALA A 245 13.89 21.86 -9.19
CA ALA A 245 13.59 20.65 -8.42
C ALA A 245 12.17 20.12 -8.74
N SER A 246 11.19 21.01 -8.80
CA SER A 246 9.81 20.67 -9.14
C SER A 246 9.69 20.16 -10.57
N ARG A 247 10.25 20.84 -11.55
CA ARG A 247 10.27 20.38 -12.95
C ARG A 247 10.84 18.97 -13.05
N LEU A 248 12.02 18.75 -12.45
CA LEU A 248 12.72 17.48 -12.52
C LEU A 248 11.91 16.34 -11.87
N SER A 249 11.39 16.57 -10.65
CA SER A 249 10.66 15.54 -9.92
C SER A 249 9.32 15.19 -10.53
N TYR A 250 8.56 16.17 -11.02
CA TYR A 250 7.30 15.88 -11.70
C TYR A 250 7.50 15.26 -13.07
N PHE A 251 8.56 15.62 -13.78
CA PHE A 251 8.88 15.00 -15.06
C PHE A 251 9.28 13.52 -14.89
N LEU A 252 10.25 13.24 -14.01
CA LEU A 252 10.76 11.88 -13.85
C LEU A 252 9.89 10.99 -12.95
N TRP A 253 9.29 11.54 -11.88
CA TRP A 253 8.61 10.77 -10.86
C TRP A 253 7.11 11.03 -10.74
N SER A 254 6.58 12.05 -11.44
CA SER A 254 5.18 12.50 -11.28
C SER A 254 4.80 12.76 -9.83
N SER A 255 5.74 13.28 -9.04
CA SER A 255 5.56 13.56 -7.61
C SER A 255 6.36 14.78 -7.18
N ALA A 256 6.07 15.29 -5.97
CA ALA A 256 6.84 16.40 -5.38
C ALA A 256 8.32 16.00 -5.19
N PRO A 257 9.24 17.00 -5.16
CA PRO A 257 10.65 16.77 -4.85
C PRO A 257 10.83 16.02 -3.54
N ASP A 258 11.81 15.13 -3.51
CA ASP A 258 12.25 14.48 -2.27
C ASP A 258 13.12 15.42 -1.41
N GLU A 259 13.53 14.91 -0.25
CA GLU A 259 14.33 15.69 0.71
C GLU A 259 15.70 16.06 0.13
N GLU A 260 16.30 15.19 -0.68
CA GLU A 260 17.61 15.45 -1.30
C GLU A 260 17.53 16.57 -2.33
N LEU A 261 16.55 16.52 -3.25
CA LEU A 261 16.33 17.59 -4.22
C LEU A 261 16.00 18.91 -3.53
N SER A 262 15.14 18.86 -2.51
CA SER A 262 14.76 20.05 -1.74
C SER A 262 15.94 20.67 -0.99
N ALA A 263 16.81 19.84 -0.40
CA ALA A 263 18.01 20.30 0.28
C ALA A 263 19.06 20.87 -0.67
N LEU A 264 19.21 20.29 -1.86
CA LEU A 264 20.11 20.86 -2.89
C LEU A 264 19.58 22.20 -3.40
N ALA A 265 18.27 22.30 -3.65
CA ALA A 265 17.64 23.55 -4.05
C ALA A 265 17.79 24.66 -2.98
N ALA A 266 17.57 24.32 -1.71
CA ALA A 266 17.72 25.27 -0.60
C ALA A 266 19.15 25.82 -0.46
N ARG A 267 20.17 25.05 -0.86
CA ARG A 267 21.58 25.49 -0.85
C ARG A 267 22.02 26.14 -2.16
N GLY A 268 21.14 26.26 -3.16
CA GLY A 268 21.50 26.77 -4.49
C GLY A 268 22.45 25.83 -5.26
N HIS A 269 22.40 24.54 -4.99
CA HIS A 269 23.36 23.55 -5.51
C HIS A 269 22.76 22.55 -6.50
N LEU A 270 21.44 22.57 -6.75
CA LEU A 270 20.81 21.57 -7.59
C LEU A 270 21.29 21.64 -9.04
N ARG A 271 21.38 22.86 -9.60
CA ARG A 271 21.77 23.04 -11.01
C ARG A 271 23.17 22.46 -11.31
N ARG A 272 24.14 22.68 -10.43
CA ARG A 272 25.49 22.13 -10.62
C ARG A 272 25.56 20.62 -10.39
N ASN A 273 24.61 20.03 -9.67
CA ASN A 273 24.48 18.59 -9.42
C ASN A 273 23.44 17.93 -10.32
N LEU A 274 22.92 18.63 -11.34
CA LEU A 274 21.78 18.18 -12.12
C LEU A 274 21.98 16.79 -12.72
N ARG A 275 23.13 16.52 -13.33
CA ARG A 275 23.43 15.22 -13.94
C ARG A 275 23.34 14.08 -12.93
N ALA A 276 24.00 14.22 -11.78
CA ALA A 276 23.99 13.19 -10.75
C ALA A 276 22.57 12.95 -10.21
N GLN A 277 21.76 14.00 -10.09
CA GLN A 277 20.39 13.85 -9.66
C GLN A 277 19.50 13.19 -10.71
N VAL A 278 19.69 13.49 -11.99
CA VAL A 278 18.99 12.80 -13.09
C VAL A 278 19.32 11.31 -13.09
N ASP A 279 20.61 10.96 -13.01
CA ASP A 279 21.04 9.56 -12.99
C ASP A 279 20.45 8.80 -11.77
N ARG A 280 20.49 9.40 -10.57
CA ARG A 280 19.87 8.85 -9.38
C ARG A 280 18.36 8.64 -9.57
N MET A 281 17.68 9.62 -10.11
CA MET A 281 16.24 9.60 -10.27
C MET A 281 15.78 8.60 -11.34
N LEU A 282 16.54 8.42 -12.40
CA LEU A 282 16.26 7.40 -13.42
C LEU A 282 16.46 5.97 -12.88
N ALA A 283 17.40 5.79 -11.96
CA ALA A 283 17.60 4.50 -11.29
C ALA A 283 16.48 4.14 -10.30
N ASP A 284 15.76 5.13 -9.77
CA ASP A 284 14.66 4.92 -8.82
C ASP A 284 13.43 4.29 -9.53
N PRO A 285 12.75 3.29 -8.92
CA PRO A 285 11.52 2.71 -9.47
C PRO A 285 10.41 3.73 -9.78
N LYS A 286 10.39 4.90 -9.15
CA LYS A 286 9.44 5.99 -9.45
C LYS A 286 9.57 6.50 -10.89
N ALA A 287 10.74 6.36 -11.53
CA ALA A 287 10.95 6.74 -12.93
C ALA A 287 10.06 5.96 -13.92
N ASN A 288 9.54 4.80 -13.52
CA ASN A 288 8.56 4.07 -14.33
C ASN A 288 7.30 4.91 -14.62
N ARG A 289 7.03 5.92 -13.78
CA ARG A 289 5.90 6.85 -14.02
C ARG A 289 6.16 7.75 -15.22
N MET A 290 7.40 8.20 -15.40
CA MET A 290 7.80 8.96 -16.59
C MET A 290 7.62 8.11 -17.84
N VAL A 291 8.12 6.88 -17.84
CA VAL A 291 7.96 5.94 -18.94
C VAL A 291 6.48 5.79 -19.28
N ARG A 292 5.66 5.40 -18.31
CA ARG A 292 4.21 5.20 -18.51
C ARG A 292 3.49 6.45 -19.01
N ASN A 293 3.79 7.60 -18.43
CA ASN A 293 3.13 8.85 -18.83
C ASN A 293 3.60 9.32 -20.20
N PHE A 294 4.91 9.30 -20.47
CA PHE A 294 5.47 9.78 -21.72
C PHE A 294 5.11 8.84 -22.89
N VAL A 295 5.45 7.56 -22.76
CA VAL A 295 5.21 6.56 -23.81
C VAL A 295 3.72 6.33 -24.02
N GLY A 296 2.97 6.24 -22.94
CA GLY A 296 1.52 6.07 -23.00
C GLY A 296 0.82 7.17 -23.77
N GLN A 297 1.34 8.42 -23.72
CA GLN A 297 0.82 9.55 -24.48
C GLN A 297 1.42 9.64 -25.88
N TRP A 298 2.74 9.57 -25.99
CA TRP A 298 3.45 9.73 -27.27
C TRP A 298 3.09 8.64 -28.27
N LEU A 299 3.11 7.38 -27.84
CA LEU A 299 2.76 6.24 -28.70
C LEU A 299 1.28 5.83 -28.56
N GLN A 300 0.48 6.55 -27.77
CA GLN A 300 -0.92 6.24 -27.48
C GLN A 300 -1.16 4.82 -26.90
N ALA A 301 -0.11 4.21 -26.33
CA ALA A 301 -0.15 2.84 -25.84
C ALA A 301 -1.21 2.65 -24.74
N ARG A 302 -1.43 3.66 -23.88
CA ARG A 302 -2.46 3.64 -22.82
C ARG A 302 -3.89 3.58 -23.34
N ASP A 303 -4.13 4.01 -24.58
CA ASP A 303 -5.47 4.09 -25.17
C ASP A 303 -5.90 2.76 -25.79
N LEU A 304 -4.94 1.82 -25.98
CA LEU A 304 -5.17 0.51 -26.58
C LEU A 304 -6.31 -0.27 -25.94
N ARG A 305 -6.46 -0.17 -24.60
CA ARG A 305 -7.53 -0.87 -23.87
C ARG A 305 -8.92 -0.36 -24.23
N GLY A 306 -9.06 0.93 -24.54
CA GLY A 306 -10.32 1.60 -24.87
C GLY A 306 -10.65 1.60 -26.36
N LEU A 307 -9.68 1.27 -27.23
CA LEU A 307 -9.90 1.28 -28.67
C LEU A 307 -10.93 0.24 -29.10
N SER A 308 -11.94 0.69 -29.84
CA SER A 308 -12.87 -0.19 -30.52
C SER A 308 -12.20 -0.76 -31.77
N ILE A 309 -11.79 -2.01 -31.71
CA ILE A 309 -11.08 -2.71 -32.79
C ILE A 309 -11.98 -3.85 -33.29
N ASP A 310 -12.17 -3.94 -34.60
CA ASP A 310 -12.81 -5.12 -35.20
C ASP A 310 -11.80 -6.29 -35.26
N VAL A 311 -11.71 -7.00 -34.12
CA VAL A 311 -10.77 -8.10 -33.92
C VAL A 311 -10.95 -9.22 -34.96
N ARG A 312 -12.19 -9.47 -35.42
CA ARG A 312 -12.47 -10.46 -36.46
C ARG A 312 -11.78 -10.15 -37.77
N ARG A 313 -11.82 -8.88 -38.17
CA ARG A 313 -11.20 -8.40 -39.41
C ARG A 313 -9.67 -8.49 -39.33
N ILE A 314 -9.09 -8.18 -38.16
CA ILE A 314 -7.63 -8.23 -37.96
C ILE A 314 -7.12 -9.66 -37.97
N LEU A 315 -7.78 -10.56 -37.24
CA LEU A 315 -7.36 -11.95 -37.12
C LEU A 315 -7.84 -12.83 -38.28
N GLY A 316 -8.63 -12.30 -39.21
CA GLY A 316 -9.27 -13.08 -40.28
C GLY A 316 -10.29 -14.12 -39.76
N GLU A 317 -10.74 -13.98 -38.52
CA GLU A 317 -11.57 -14.95 -37.81
C GLU A 317 -13.07 -14.63 -37.99
N ARG A 318 -13.86 -15.64 -38.38
CA ARG A 318 -15.30 -15.46 -38.58
C ARG A 318 -16.10 -15.52 -37.27
N ASN A 319 -15.62 -16.26 -36.30
CA ASN A 319 -16.27 -16.38 -35.00
C ASN A 319 -15.94 -15.21 -34.07
N LYS A 320 -16.91 -14.33 -33.86
CA LYS A 320 -16.75 -13.16 -33.01
C LYS A 320 -16.31 -13.47 -31.59
N ARG A 321 -16.92 -14.49 -30.95
CA ARG A 321 -16.61 -14.87 -29.58
C ARG A 321 -15.21 -15.48 -29.43
N PHE A 322 -14.73 -16.16 -30.47
CA PHE A 322 -13.37 -16.68 -30.50
C PHE A 322 -12.36 -15.54 -30.65
N ALA A 323 -12.57 -14.64 -31.61
CA ALA A 323 -11.72 -13.49 -31.85
C ALA A 323 -11.59 -12.60 -30.59
N GLU A 324 -12.70 -12.34 -29.89
CA GLU A 324 -12.73 -11.54 -28.66
C GLU A 324 -12.00 -12.23 -27.48
N ARG A 325 -11.94 -13.56 -27.44
CA ARG A 325 -11.17 -14.32 -26.43
C ARG A 325 -9.69 -14.36 -26.74
N VAL A 326 -9.30 -14.36 -27.99
CA VAL A 326 -7.90 -14.40 -28.41
C VAL A 326 -7.24 -13.01 -28.26
N PHE A 327 -7.99 -11.95 -28.51
CA PHE A 327 -7.54 -10.56 -28.33
C PHE A 327 -8.38 -9.86 -27.26
N ASP A 328 -8.22 -10.32 -26.04
CA ASP A 328 -8.96 -9.82 -24.89
C ASP A 328 -8.27 -8.61 -24.20
N GLN A 329 -8.80 -8.19 -23.07
CA GLN A 329 -8.25 -7.08 -22.30
C GLN A 329 -6.87 -7.41 -21.65
N GLU A 330 -6.57 -8.68 -21.42
CA GLU A 330 -5.29 -9.11 -20.89
C GLU A 330 -4.20 -8.96 -21.95
N VAL A 331 -4.44 -9.43 -23.17
CA VAL A 331 -3.52 -9.26 -24.31
C VAL A 331 -3.26 -7.76 -24.58
N ARG A 332 -4.29 -6.93 -24.55
CA ARG A 332 -4.13 -5.47 -24.73
C ARG A 332 -3.27 -4.82 -23.65
N ARG A 333 -3.44 -5.27 -22.40
CA ARG A 333 -2.62 -4.83 -21.28
C ARG A 333 -1.17 -5.28 -21.44
N ASP A 334 -0.96 -6.50 -21.91
CA ASP A 334 0.39 -7.03 -22.13
C ASP A 334 1.12 -6.30 -23.26
N MET A 335 0.42 -5.90 -24.32
CA MET A 335 0.97 -5.04 -25.39
C MET A 335 1.35 -3.63 -24.88
N GLU A 336 0.51 -3.05 -24.00
CA GLU A 336 0.84 -1.79 -23.34
C GLU A 336 2.13 -1.95 -22.52
N LEU A 337 2.22 -3.03 -21.74
CA LEU A 337 3.38 -3.33 -20.90
C LEU A 337 4.64 -3.62 -21.74
N GLU A 338 4.54 -4.35 -22.83
CA GLU A 338 5.63 -4.57 -23.80
C GLU A 338 6.24 -3.23 -24.23
N THR A 339 5.38 -2.30 -24.67
CA THR A 339 5.81 -0.96 -25.12
C THR A 339 6.48 -0.17 -24.00
N GLU A 340 5.92 -0.22 -22.78
CA GLU A 340 6.50 0.44 -21.60
C GLU A 340 7.88 -0.14 -21.25
N LEU A 341 8.01 -1.47 -21.19
CA LEU A 341 9.25 -2.16 -20.84
C LEU A 341 10.35 -1.95 -21.87
N PHE A 342 9.97 -1.97 -23.14
CA PHE A 342 10.91 -1.72 -24.24
C PHE A 342 11.51 -0.31 -24.16
N PHE A 343 10.69 0.71 -24.00
CA PHE A 343 11.15 2.08 -23.83
C PHE A 343 11.96 2.25 -22.54
N GLN A 344 11.51 1.64 -21.44
CA GLN A 344 12.21 1.65 -20.18
C GLN A 344 13.61 1.08 -20.29
N HIS A 345 13.76 -0.02 -21.02
CA HIS A 345 15.06 -0.64 -21.28
C HIS A 345 16.00 0.29 -22.04
N VAL A 346 15.50 0.91 -23.14
CA VAL A 346 16.30 1.87 -23.91
C VAL A 346 16.80 3.03 -23.05
N VAL A 347 15.92 3.58 -22.19
CA VAL A 347 16.27 4.70 -21.29
C VAL A 347 17.25 4.28 -20.21
N ARG A 348 16.99 3.17 -19.50
CA ARG A 348 17.80 2.74 -18.35
C ARG A 348 19.18 2.25 -18.74
N GLU A 349 19.27 1.54 -19.85
CA GLU A 349 20.53 1.02 -20.38
C GLU A 349 21.26 2.03 -21.28
N ASN A 350 20.74 3.27 -21.36
CA ASN A 350 21.29 4.34 -22.20
C ASN A 350 21.56 3.86 -23.64
N ARG A 351 20.59 3.13 -24.21
CA ARG A 351 20.69 2.56 -25.55
C ARG A 351 20.43 3.63 -26.63
N PRO A 352 20.93 3.46 -27.84
CA PRO A 352 20.64 4.37 -28.94
C PRO A 352 19.13 4.50 -29.19
N VAL A 353 18.62 5.71 -29.35
CA VAL A 353 17.20 5.95 -29.59
C VAL A 353 16.68 5.26 -30.87
N LEU A 354 17.55 4.99 -31.85
CA LEU A 354 17.19 4.25 -33.03
C LEU A 354 16.77 2.80 -32.77
N GLU A 355 17.12 2.23 -31.63
CA GLU A 355 16.63 0.90 -31.23
C GLU A 355 15.11 0.87 -31.09
N LEU A 356 14.46 2.00 -30.80
CA LEU A 356 12.99 2.09 -30.81
C LEU A 356 12.37 1.71 -32.16
N LEU A 357 13.14 1.76 -33.25
CA LEU A 357 12.69 1.45 -34.62
C LEU A 357 13.27 0.14 -35.16
N ASN A 358 14.48 -0.25 -34.76
CA ASN A 358 15.21 -1.34 -35.41
C ASN A 358 15.75 -2.41 -34.44
N ALA A 359 15.34 -2.43 -33.19
CA ALA A 359 15.74 -3.47 -32.26
C ALA A 359 15.29 -4.86 -32.72
N LYS A 360 16.12 -5.87 -32.42
CA LYS A 360 15.85 -7.27 -32.73
C LYS A 360 15.39 -8.06 -31.52
N TYR A 361 14.83 -7.39 -30.51
CA TYR A 361 14.31 -7.96 -29.27
C TYR A 361 13.03 -7.25 -28.82
N SER A 362 12.24 -7.91 -28.01
CA SER A 362 11.09 -7.35 -27.32
C SER A 362 10.92 -7.98 -25.93
N PHE A 363 9.94 -7.52 -25.17
CA PHE A 363 9.64 -7.95 -23.80
C PHE A 363 8.26 -8.60 -23.76
N LEU A 364 8.23 -9.94 -23.73
CA LEU A 364 7.01 -10.70 -23.83
C LEU A 364 6.81 -11.56 -22.55
N ASN A 365 5.60 -11.56 -22.04
CA ASN A 365 5.16 -12.60 -21.13
C ASN A 365 4.60 -13.80 -21.92
N GLU A 366 4.27 -14.88 -21.22
CA GLU A 366 3.74 -16.12 -21.86
C GLU A 366 2.43 -15.88 -22.64
N ASN A 367 1.55 -15.02 -22.13
CA ASN A 367 0.27 -14.71 -22.76
C ASN A 367 0.46 -13.98 -24.08
N LEU A 368 1.28 -12.93 -24.10
CA LEU A 368 1.57 -12.14 -25.28
C LEU A 368 2.38 -12.93 -26.31
N ALA A 369 3.35 -13.73 -25.84
CA ALA A 369 4.14 -14.62 -26.70
C ALA A 369 3.25 -15.65 -27.42
N ARG A 370 2.27 -16.21 -26.71
CA ARG A 370 1.27 -17.12 -27.30
C ARG A 370 0.43 -16.40 -28.37
N PHE A 371 0.00 -15.17 -28.10
CA PHE A 371 -0.75 -14.35 -29.06
C PHE A 371 0.06 -14.06 -30.33
N TYR A 372 1.36 -13.74 -30.19
CA TYR A 372 2.26 -13.49 -31.34
C TYR A 372 2.78 -14.79 -32.00
N GLY A 373 2.52 -15.95 -31.45
CA GLY A 373 3.03 -17.23 -31.97
C GLY A 373 4.52 -17.45 -31.69
N VAL A 374 5.10 -16.78 -30.67
CA VAL A 374 6.49 -16.93 -30.27
C VAL A 374 6.64 -18.07 -29.28
N PRO A 375 7.36 -19.16 -29.63
CA PRO A 375 7.50 -20.32 -28.75
C PRO A 375 8.56 -20.08 -27.65
N GLY A 376 8.47 -20.87 -26.56
CA GLY A 376 9.51 -20.96 -25.55
C GLY A 376 9.46 -19.93 -24.43
N VAL A 377 8.60 -18.93 -24.50
CA VAL A 377 8.40 -17.93 -23.43
C VAL A 377 7.46 -18.51 -22.36
N LYS A 378 7.88 -18.43 -21.08
CA LYS A 378 7.09 -18.88 -19.93
C LYS A 378 7.09 -17.80 -18.85
N GLY A 379 5.99 -17.72 -18.10
CA GLY A 379 5.83 -16.80 -16.99
C GLY A 379 4.85 -15.67 -17.27
N ARG A 380 4.36 -15.06 -16.17
CA ARG A 380 3.32 -14.01 -16.23
C ARG A 380 3.89 -12.58 -16.25
N THR A 381 5.19 -12.44 -16.07
CA THR A 381 5.88 -11.12 -16.02
C THR A 381 7.11 -11.15 -16.91
#